data_e1f2d1dc8beb138a91b931f3168abe61
#
_entry.id   e1f2d1dc8beb138a91b931f3168abe61
#
_cell.length_a   1.000
_cell.length_b   1.000
_cell.length_c   1.000
_cell.angle_alpha   90.00
_cell.angle_beta   90.00
_cell.angle_gamma   90.00
#
_symmetry.space_group_name_H-M   'P 1'
#
loop_
_entity.id
_entity.type
_entity.pdbx_description
1 polymer ?
#
loop_
_entity_poly.entity_id
_entity_poly.type
_entity_poly.pdbx_seq_one_letter_code
_entity_poly.pdbx_strand_id
1 'polypeptide(L)'
;VVLAAGEGTRLRPLTELLPKPLCPVANVPLLDLTLARLAAVGITDVAVNACYRAADIVEHLADRAVRVSVEAPPALGTGGGVARLRDWIDGRDVLVCNADGYLADGVEAARSLLAGWDRRRFRLLTVHDEARGDFGAPRRTERFAGMSLMTWPQVCALPTGTSELQVPWRRAEAAGALDLVDFAGVFVDCGTPRDYLAANLHASGGTSVIGPGARVSGRLVRSVVWPGSVVTADETLTDTIRATTPTGDLLTVPA
;
A
#
# COMPACT_ATOMS: atom_id res chain seq x y z
N VAL A 1 6.15 -0.85 -10.92
CA VAL A 1 6.22 0.43 -10.20
C VAL A 1 5.44 0.31 -8.91
N VAL A 2 6.02 0.75 -7.79
CA VAL A 2 5.38 0.75 -6.47
C VAL A 2 5.16 2.21 -6.05
N LEU A 3 3.91 2.57 -5.73
CA LEU A 3 3.52 3.93 -5.35
C LEU A 3 3.56 4.09 -3.83
N ALA A 4 4.50 4.91 -3.35
CA ALA A 4 4.80 5.13 -1.93
C ALA A 4 4.92 6.63 -1.56
N ALA A 5 4.47 7.56 -2.43
CA ALA A 5 4.65 9.00 -2.24
C ALA A 5 3.59 9.68 -1.36
N GLY A 6 2.51 8.98 -1.00
CA GLY A 6 1.37 9.55 -0.27
C GLY A 6 1.68 9.94 1.19
N GLU A 7 1.07 11.01 1.68
CA GLU A 7 1.25 11.49 3.06
C GLU A 7 0.61 10.61 4.14
N GLY A 8 -0.41 9.82 3.80
CA GLY A 8 -1.10 8.98 4.76
C GLY A 8 -1.82 9.76 5.89
N THR A 9 -2.37 10.93 5.59
CA THR A 9 -2.92 11.88 6.58
C THR A 9 -4.02 11.29 7.47
N ARG A 10 -4.84 10.38 6.95
CA ARG A 10 -5.91 9.72 7.72
C ARG A 10 -5.40 8.72 8.77
N LEU A 11 -4.13 8.29 8.67
CA LEU A 11 -3.48 7.40 9.63
C LEU A 11 -2.66 8.19 10.68
N ARG A 12 -2.67 9.52 10.64
CA ARG A 12 -2.04 10.33 11.69
C ARG A 12 -2.64 9.99 13.07
N PRO A 13 -1.84 10.06 14.11
CA PRO A 13 -0.46 10.56 14.20
C PRO A 13 0.63 9.52 13.87
N LEU A 14 0.29 8.26 13.58
CA LEU A 14 1.27 7.21 13.28
C LEU A 14 2.17 7.56 12.08
N THR A 15 1.60 8.19 11.04
CA THR A 15 2.37 8.60 9.85
C THR A 15 3.28 9.80 10.07
N GLU A 16 3.20 10.45 11.21
CA GLU A 16 4.19 11.44 11.64
C GLU A 16 5.47 10.76 12.16
N LEU A 17 5.39 9.51 12.60
CA LEU A 17 6.53 8.71 13.04
C LEU A 17 7.21 7.97 11.89
N LEU A 18 6.42 7.32 11.02
CA LEU A 18 6.90 6.59 9.85
C LEU A 18 5.99 6.88 8.65
N PRO A 19 6.51 7.01 7.42
CA PRO A 19 5.65 7.08 6.24
C PRO A 19 4.80 5.82 6.13
N LYS A 20 3.54 5.94 5.68
CA LYS A 20 2.58 4.84 5.65
C LYS A 20 3.13 3.54 5.04
N PRO A 21 3.91 3.56 3.93
CA PRO A 21 4.51 2.35 3.37
C PRO A 21 5.45 1.61 4.34
N LEU A 22 6.01 2.29 5.33
CA LEU A 22 6.88 1.67 6.34
C LEU A 22 6.15 1.28 7.62
N CYS A 23 4.88 1.64 7.79
CA CYS A 23 4.08 1.16 8.93
C CYS A 23 3.95 -0.37 8.88
N PRO A 24 4.32 -1.09 9.97
CA PRO A 24 4.38 -2.54 9.94
C PRO A 24 3.01 -3.18 10.13
N VAL A 25 2.69 -4.20 9.32
CA VAL A 25 1.58 -5.13 9.55
C VAL A 25 2.18 -6.47 9.94
N ALA A 26 1.79 -7.00 11.10
CA ALA A 26 2.42 -8.17 11.72
C ALA A 26 3.96 -8.08 11.72
N ASN A 27 4.49 -6.91 12.09
CA ASN A 27 5.93 -6.59 12.14
C ASN A 27 6.66 -6.53 10.79
N VAL A 28 5.96 -6.57 9.66
CA VAL A 28 6.54 -6.41 8.33
C VAL A 28 6.05 -5.10 7.70
N PRO A 29 6.93 -4.18 7.27
CA PRO A 29 6.53 -2.97 6.57
C PRO A 29 5.62 -3.26 5.36
N LEU A 30 4.57 -2.45 5.13
CA LEU A 30 3.66 -2.61 4.00
C LEU A 30 4.40 -2.62 2.65
N LEU A 31 5.43 -1.80 2.52
CA LEU A 31 6.31 -1.76 1.35
C LEU A 31 7.01 -3.11 1.13
N ASP A 32 7.51 -3.73 2.20
CA ASP A 32 8.21 -5.02 2.12
C ASP A 32 7.27 -6.16 1.74
N LEU A 33 6.02 -6.14 2.24
CA LEU A 33 4.98 -7.07 1.81
C LEU A 33 4.71 -6.94 0.30
N THR A 34 4.71 -5.71 -0.22
CA THR A 34 4.51 -5.45 -1.65
C THR A 34 5.71 -5.92 -2.47
N LEU A 35 6.95 -5.62 -2.04
CA LEU A 35 8.17 -6.05 -2.74
C LEU A 35 8.32 -7.58 -2.74
N ALA A 36 8.05 -8.23 -1.61
CA ALA A 36 8.08 -9.69 -1.50
C ALA A 36 7.07 -10.36 -2.45
N ARG A 37 5.86 -9.79 -2.57
CA ARG A 37 4.83 -10.23 -3.52
C ARG A 37 5.30 -10.16 -4.96
N LEU A 38 5.91 -9.03 -5.35
CA LEU A 38 6.46 -8.85 -6.70
C LEU A 38 7.56 -9.86 -7.00
N ALA A 39 8.49 -10.06 -6.07
CA ALA A 39 9.56 -11.04 -6.20
C ALA A 39 9.01 -12.47 -6.36
N ALA A 40 7.97 -12.83 -5.59
CA ALA A 40 7.35 -14.16 -5.64
C ALA A 40 6.64 -14.48 -6.98
N VAL A 41 6.30 -13.45 -7.78
CA VAL A 41 5.78 -13.62 -9.15
C VAL A 41 6.82 -13.34 -10.23
N GLY A 42 8.11 -13.27 -9.85
CA GLY A 42 9.24 -13.11 -10.77
C GLY A 42 9.49 -11.69 -11.27
N ILE A 43 8.86 -10.67 -10.65
CA ILE A 43 9.09 -9.25 -10.98
C ILE A 43 10.21 -8.71 -10.08
N THR A 44 11.41 -8.59 -10.64
CA THR A 44 12.62 -8.16 -9.92
C THR A 44 13.08 -6.76 -10.28
N ASP A 45 12.68 -6.24 -11.44
CA ASP A 45 13.00 -4.88 -11.88
C ASP A 45 11.92 -3.94 -11.35
N VAL A 46 12.19 -3.28 -10.22
CA VAL A 46 11.22 -2.51 -9.44
C VAL A 46 11.69 -1.07 -9.25
N ALA A 47 10.76 -0.12 -9.45
CA ALA A 47 10.94 1.27 -9.04
C ALA A 47 9.88 1.65 -8.01
N VAL A 48 10.28 2.43 -7.00
CA VAL A 48 9.42 2.98 -5.93
C VAL A 48 9.44 4.50 -6.02
N ASN A 49 8.29 5.17 -6.10
CA ASN A 49 8.25 6.61 -5.94
C ASN A 49 8.13 7.01 -4.47
N ALA A 50 8.69 8.13 -4.08
CA ALA A 50 8.64 8.65 -2.72
C ALA A 50 8.56 10.18 -2.73
N CYS A 51 7.76 10.75 -1.82
CA CYS A 51 7.64 12.20 -1.62
C CYS A 51 7.60 12.52 -0.12
N TYR A 52 6.50 12.20 0.55
CA TYR A 52 6.39 12.40 1.99
C TYR A 52 7.40 11.53 2.73
N ARG A 53 8.22 12.15 3.60
CA ARG A 53 9.31 11.47 4.32
C ARG A 53 10.16 10.58 3.41
N ALA A 54 10.48 11.09 2.22
CA ALA A 54 11.21 10.33 1.20
C ALA A 54 12.56 9.79 1.70
N ALA A 55 13.23 10.49 2.63
CA ALA A 55 14.49 10.04 3.22
C ALA A 55 14.34 8.67 3.91
N ASP A 56 13.25 8.45 4.63
CA ASP A 56 13.01 7.17 5.33
C ASP A 56 12.83 6.02 4.33
N ILE A 57 12.15 6.28 3.21
CA ILE A 57 11.99 5.28 2.13
C ILE A 57 13.33 4.99 1.45
N VAL A 58 14.12 6.02 1.18
CA VAL A 58 15.46 5.88 0.56
C VAL A 58 16.38 5.07 1.48
N GLU A 59 16.42 5.38 2.77
CA GLU A 59 17.22 4.66 3.76
C GLU A 59 16.77 3.19 3.87
N HIS A 60 15.46 2.95 3.95
CA HIS A 60 14.89 1.60 4.04
C HIS A 60 15.24 0.72 2.82
N LEU A 61 15.40 1.34 1.64
CA LEU A 61 15.69 0.64 0.38
C LEU A 61 17.18 0.68 -0.01
N ALA A 62 18.07 1.26 0.79
CA ALA A 62 19.47 1.53 0.43
C ALA A 62 20.27 0.28 -0.01
N ASP A 63 20.01 -0.87 0.62
CA ASP A 63 20.71 -2.14 0.34
C ASP A 63 19.92 -3.05 -0.61
N ARG A 64 18.90 -2.54 -1.30
CA ARG A 64 18.04 -3.31 -2.19
C ARG A 64 18.24 -2.90 -3.65
N ALA A 65 18.15 -3.85 -4.55
CA ALA A 65 18.16 -3.61 -6.00
C ALA A 65 16.82 -3.01 -6.47
N VAL A 66 16.45 -1.84 -5.93
CA VAL A 66 15.21 -1.12 -6.22
C VAL A 66 15.56 0.31 -6.60
N ARG A 67 15.00 0.80 -7.71
CA ARG A 67 15.14 2.21 -8.09
C ARG A 67 14.20 3.07 -7.24
N VAL A 68 14.72 4.08 -6.56
CA VAL A 68 13.88 5.08 -5.87
C VAL A 68 13.77 6.35 -6.72
N SER A 69 12.53 6.79 -6.98
CA SER A 69 12.21 8.05 -7.66
C SER A 69 11.66 9.05 -6.64
N VAL A 70 12.52 9.96 -6.17
CA VAL A 70 12.11 10.99 -5.21
C VAL A 70 11.42 12.14 -5.93
N GLU A 71 10.23 12.51 -5.46
CA GLU A 71 9.42 13.62 -5.93
C GLU A 71 9.59 14.82 -5.00
N ALA A 72 9.64 16.02 -5.59
CA ALA A 72 9.53 17.25 -4.81
C ALA A 72 8.07 17.48 -4.39
N PRO A 73 7.80 17.95 -3.16
CA PRO A 73 6.45 18.33 -2.75
C PRO A 73 5.84 19.43 -3.62
N PRO A 74 4.53 19.37 -3.91
CA PRO A 74 3.59 18.30 -3.56
C PRO A 74 3.79 17.04 -4.42
N ALA A 75 3.36 15.87 -3.91
CA ALA A 75 3.41 14.62 -4.66
C ALA A 75 2.66 14.73 -5.99
N LEU A 76 3.19 14.04 -7.01
CA LEU A 76 2.66 14.09 -8.38
C LEU A 76 1.36 13.29 -8.58
N GLY A 77 0.86 12.63 -7.54
CA GLY A 77 -0.27 11.71 -7.64
C GLY A 77 0.12 10.38 -8.30
N THR A 78 -0.84 9.47 -8.39
CA THR A 78 -0.58 8.11 -8.85
C THR A 78 -0.17 8.04 -10.32
N GLY A 79 -0.80 8.84 -11.19
CA GLY A 79 -0.47 8.92 -12.61
C GLY A 79 0.86 9.65 -12.86
N GLY A 80 1.08 10.78 -12.19
CA GLY A 80 2.29 11.56 -12.30
C GLY A 80 3.53 10.80 -11.80
N GLY A 81 3.39 10.03 -10.72
CA GLY A 81 4.45 9.16 -10.20
C GLY A 81 4.89 8.09 -11.22
N VAL A 82 3.94 7.45 -11.92
CA VAL A 82 4.25 6.52 -13.02
C VAL A 82 4.86 7.26 -14.21
N ALA A 83 4.28 8.39 -14.61
CA ALA A 83 4.76 9.19 -15.76
C ALA A 83 6.21 9.67 -15.58
N ARG A 84 6.60 10.00 -14.36
CA ARG A 84 7.98 10.40 -14.03
C ARG A 84 9.00 9.27 -14.25
N LEU A 85 8.57 8.04 -14.24
CA LEU A 85 9.42 6.85 -14.44
C LEU A 85 9.51 6.39 -15.90
N ARG A 86 8.95 7.13 -16.87
CA ARG A 86 8.92 6.73 -18.30
C ARG A 86 10.27 6.31 -18.85
N ASP A 87 11.31 7.12 -18.63
CA ASP A 87 12.66 6.82 -19.14
C ASP A 87 13.23 5.52 -18.57
N TRP A 88 12.85 5.17 -17.34
CA TRP A 88 13.22 3.92 -16.74
C TRP A 88 12.34 2.75 -17.21
N ILE A 89 11.04 2.98 -17.43
CA ILE A 89 10.10 1.99 -17.95
C ILE A 89 10.48 1.56 -19.37
N ASP A 90 10.88 2.52 -20.21
CA ASP A 90 11.52 2.31 -21.51
C ASP A 90 10.89 1.18 -22.35
N GLY A 91 9.68 1.40 -22.84
CA GLY A 91 8.99 0.46 -23.73
C GLY A 91 8.30 -0.72 -23.05
N ARG A 92 8.49 -0.92 -21.74
CA ARG A 92 7.92 -2.06 -21.02
C ARG A 92 6.48 -1.76 -20.57
N ASP A 93 5.68 -2.79 -20.53
CA ASP A 93 4.41 -2.76 -19.80
C ASP A 93 4.70 -2.80 -18.30
N VAL A 94 3.80 -2.26 -17.48
CA VAL A 94 4.04 -2.12 -16.05
C VAL A 94 2.92 -2.71 -15.20
N LEU A 95 3.32 -3.38 -14.12
CA LEU A 95 2.49 -3.62 -12.97
C LEU A 95 2.69 -2.47 -11.99
N VAL A 96 1.62 -1.75 -11.68
CA VAL A 96 1.59 -0.68 -10.68
C VAL A 96 0.97 -1.21 -9.41
N CYS A 97 1.66 -1.05 -8.28
CA CYS A 97 1.20 -1.47 -6.95
C CYS A 97 1.18 -0.28 -5.99
N ASN A 98 0.15 -0.17 -5.18
CA ASN A 98 0.17 0.69 -4.02
C ASN A 98 0.96 0.03 -2.88
N ALA A 99 1.80 0.80 -2.19
CA ALA A 99 2.60 0.33 -1.05
C ALA A 99 1.92 0.55 0.31
N ASP A 100 0.63 0.86 0.32
CA ASP A 100 -0.06 1.36 1.51
C ASP A 100 -1.30 0.54 1.90
N GLY A 101 -1.52 -0.59 1.22
CA GLY A 101 -2.60 -1.54 1.49
C GLY A 101 -2.09 -2.92 1.87
N TYR A 102 -2.79 -3.57 2.78
CA TYR A 102 -2.60 -4.98 3.11
C TYR A 102 -3.47 -5.86 2.23
N LEU A 103 -2.87 -6.87 1.62
CA LEU A 103 -3.54 -7.85 0.77
C LEU A 103 -3.12 -9.25 1.24
N ALA A 104 -4.04 -9.97 1.88
CA ALA A 104 -3.82 -11.37 2.23
C ALA A 104 -3.77 -12.20 0.94
N ASP A 105 -2.93 -13.26 0.91
CA ASP A 105 -2.71 -14.08 -0.28
C ASP A 105 -2.30 -13.25 -1.52
N GLY A 106 -1.59 -12.14 -1.28
CA GLY A 106 -1.26 -11.16 -2.30
C GLY A 106 -0.41 -11.71 -3.45
N VAL A 107 0.28 -12.82 -3.28
CA VAL A 107 1.01 -13.53 -4.35
C VAL A 107 0.01 -14.13 -5.33
N GLU A 108 -1.05 -14.76 -4.86
CA GLU A 108 -2.10 -15.32 -5.71
C GLU A 108 -2.90 -14.21 -6.40
N ALA A 109 -3.17 -13.12 -5.70
CA ALA A 109 -3.77 -11.92 -6.28
C ALA A 109 -2.95 -11.37 -7.45
N ALA A 110 -1.63 -11.28 -7.29
CA ALA A 110 -0.74 -10.85 -8.37
C ALA A 110 -0.70 -11.84 -9.54
N ARG A 111 -0.71 -13.15 -9.28
CA ARG A 111 -0.81 -14.18 -10.33
C ARG A 111 -2.11 -14.08 -11.10
N SER A 112 -3.24 -13.94 -10.41
CA SER A 112 -4.56 -13.78 -11.03
C SER A 112 -4.62 -12.53 -11.91
N LEU A 113 -4.06 -11.41 -11.44
CA LEU A 113 -3.99 -10.18 -12.21
C LEU A 113 -3.15 -10.33 -13.48
N LEU A 114 -2.02 -11.06 -13.44
CA LEU A 114 -1.13 -11.28 -14.57
C LEU A 114 -1.67 -12.32 -15.56
N ALA A 115 -2.44 -13.30 -15.09
CA ALA A 115 -2.90 -14.41 -15.89
C ALA A 115 -3.80 -13.97 -17.05
N GLY A 116 -3.44 -14.38 -18.28
CA GLY A 116 -4.23 -14.10 -19.46
C GLY A 116 -4.45 -12.62 -19.80
N TRP A 117 -3.61 -11.72 -19.32
CA TRP A 117 -3.69 -10.31 -19.73
C TRP A 117 -3.35 -10.16 -21.22
N ASP A 118 -4.25 -9.53 -21.96
CA ASP A 118 -4.14 -9.36 -23.42
C ASP A 118 -3.13 -8.27 -23.84
N ARG A 119 -2.58 -7.50 -22.89
CA ARG A 119 -1.66 -6.38 -23.11
C ARG A 119 -2.23 -5.29 -24.02
N ARG A 120 -3.55 -5.06 -23.92
CA ARG A 120 -4.27 -4.03 -24.68
C ARG A 120 -5.05 -3.10 -23.77
N ARG A 121 -5.65 -3.66 -22.71
CA ARG A 121 -6.52 -2.95 -21.79
C ARG A 121 -5.80 -2.66 -20.47
N PHE A 122 -6.23 -1.62 -19.79
CA PHE A 122 -5.98 -1.53 -18.36
C PHE A 122 -6.60 -2.74 -17.68
N ARG A 123 -5.91 -3.29 -16.70
CA ARG A 123 -6.48 -4.35 -15.88
C ARG A 123 -6.27 -4.00 -14.42
N LEU A 124 -7.36 -4.05 -13.63
CA LEU A 124 -7.34 -3.71 -12.21
C LEU A 124 -7.66 -4.95 -11.39
N LEU A 125 -6.93 -5.12 -10.28
CA LEU A 125 -7.34 -6.04 -9.23
C LEU A 125 -8.45 -5.37 -8.43
N THR A 126 -9.54 -6.09 -8.18
CA THR A 126 -10.68 -5.59 -7.40
C THR A 126 -11.09 -6.59 -6.33
N VAL A 127 -11.78 -6.10 -5.32
CA VAL A 127 -12.53 -6.90 -4.36
C VAL A 127 -13.97 -6.42 -4.33
N HIS A 128 -14.90 -7.33 -4.09
CA HIS A 128 -16.31 -6.96 -3.97
C HIS A 128 -16.55 -6.15 -2.70
N ASP A 129 -17.09 -4.94 -2.82
CA ASP A 129 -17.40 -4.03 -1.71
C ASP A 129 -18.59 -3.14 -2.11
N GLU A 130 -19.81 -3.51 -1.70
CA GLU A 130 -21.02 -2.76 -2.03
C GLU A 130 -21.04 -1.33 -1.46
N ALA A 131 -20.35 -1.11 -0.35
CA ALA A 131 -20.34 0.18 0.33
C ALA A 131 -19.28 1.15 -0.23
N ARG A 132 -18.16 0.62 -0.74
CA ARG A 132 -17.00 1.40 -1.16
C ARG A 132 -16.51 1.06 -2.56
N GLY A 133 -17.36 0.47 -3.37
CA GLY A 133 -17.02 0.11 -4.75
C GLY A 133 -16.73 1.32 -5.63
N ASP A 134 -15.69 1.19 -6.42
CA ASP A 134 -15.22 2.21 -7.35
C ASP A 134 -15.67 1.94 -8.77
N PHE A 135 -15.66 0.68 -9.22
CA PHE A 135 -15.85 0.19 -10.58
C PHE A 135 -17.02 -0.78 -10.69
N GLY A 136 -17.29 -1.28 -11.89
CA GLY A 136 -18.40 -2.21 -12.15
C GLY A 136 -19.73 -1.49 -12.35
N ALA A 137 -19.76 -0.49 -13.25
CA ALA A 137 -20.99 0.24 -13.58
C ALA A 137 -22.10 -0.72 -14.07
N PRO A 138 -23.41 -0.50 -13.74
CA PRO A 138 -23.93 0.70 -13.06
C PRO A 138 -23.88 0.65 -11.52
N ARG A 139 -23.69 -0.52 -10.89
CA ARG A 139 -23.77 -0.68 -9.43
C ARG A 139 -22.53 -0.23 -8.66
N ARG A 140 -21.36 -0.26 -9.31
CA ARG A 140 -20.07 0.09 -8.70
C ARG A 140 -19.79 -0.69 -7.40
N THR A 141 -19.78 -2.00 -7.52
CA THR A 141 -19.52 -2.92 -6.40
C THR A 141 -18.08 -3.40 -6.33
N GLU A 142 -17.25 -3.02 -7.33
CA GLU A 142 -15.87 -3.45 -7.43
C GLU A 142 -14.93 -2.37 -6.90
N ARG A 143 -14.28 -2.64 -5.77
CA ARG A 143 -13.31 -1.74 -5.15
C ARG A 143 -11.90 -2.08 -5.63
N PHE A 144 -11.14 -1.07 -6.05
CA PHE A 144 -9.74 -1.23 -6.44
C PHE A 144 -8.90 -1.76 -5.27
N ALA A 145 -8.16 -2.83 -5.49
CA ALA A 145 -7.37 -3.53 -4.47
C ALA A 145 -5.85 -3.30 -4.60
N GLY A 146 -5.45 -2.12 -5.07
CA GLY A 146 -4.07 -1.66 -4.99
C GLY A 146 -3.12 -2.20 -6.06
N MET A 147 -3.56 -2.97 -7.07
CA MET A 147 -2.72 -3.44 -8.18
C MET A 147 -3.38 -3.24 -9.53
N SER A 148 -2.62 -2.76 -10.51
CA SER A 148 -3.08 -2.57 -11.90
C SER A 148 -2.01 -2.87 -12.93
N LEU A 149 -2.43 -3.29 -14.13
CA LEU A 149 -1.57 -3.47 -15.30
C LEU A 149 -1.83 -2.36 -16.32
N MET A 150 -0.76 -1.83 -16.88
CA MET A 150 -0.76 -0.81 -17.92
C MET A 150 0.22 -1.19 -19.02
N THR A 151 -0.19 -0.96 -20.26
CA THR A 151 0.71 -1.08 -21.41
C THR A 151 1.61 0.15 -21.56
N TRP A 152 2.71 0.00 -22.27
CA TRP A 152 3.59 1.13 -22.59
C TRP A 152 2.88 2.32 -23.24
N PRO A 153 2.01 2.15 -24.28
CA PRO A 153 1.24 3.24 -24.83
C PRO A 153 0.37 3.98 -23.79
N GLN A 154 -0.20 3.25 -22.83
CA GLN A 154 -1.00 3.84 -21.74
C GLN A 154 -0.11 4.65 -20.78
N VAL A 155 1.10 4.16 -20.48
CA VAL A 155 2.10 4.91 -19.70
C VAL A 155 2.49 6.20 -20.42
N CYS A 156 2.75 6.15 -21.73
CA CYS A 156 3.09 7.32 -22.55
C CYS A 156 1.96 8.37 -22.58
N ALA A 157 0.72 7.94 -22.50
CA ALA A 157 -0.45 8.81 -22.52
C ALA A 157 -0.71 9.54 -21.17
N LEU A 158 -0.03 9.17 -20.09
CA LEU A 158 -0.16 9.87 -18.81
C LEU A 158 0.39 11.30 -18.92
N PRO A 159 -0.22 12.32 -18.27
CA PRO A 159 0.36 13.65 -18.17
C PRO A 159 1.70 13.67 -17.45
N THR A 160 2.59 14.58 -17.80
CA THR A 160 3.90 14.74 -17.15
C THR A 160 3.85 15.48 -15.81
N GLY A 161 2.71 16.06 -15.46
CA GLY A 161 2.47 16.75 -14.18
C GLY A 161 1.66 15.93 -13.20
N THR A 162 1.08 16.62 -12.22
CA THR A 162 0.19 15.99 -11.23
C THR A 162 -1.02 15.36 -11.91
N SER A 163 -1.21 14.06 -11.69
CA SER A 163 -2.33 13.30 -12.25
C SER A 163 -2.62 12.02 -11.47
N GLU A 164 -3.86 11.54 -11.60
CA GLU A 164 -4.33 10.33 -10.94
C GLU A 164 -4.66 9.24 -11.96
N LEU A 165 -4.27 7.99 -11.69
CA LEU A 165 -4.57 6.84 -12.54
C LEU A 165 -6.07 6.55 -12.62
N GLN A 166 -6.86 6.98 -11.64
CA GLN A 166 -8.30 6.83 -11.68
C GLN A 166 -8.93 7.52 -12.90
N VAL A 167 -8.35 8.61 -13.38
CA VAL A 167 -8.88 9.36 -14.53
C VAL A 167 -8.85 8.53 -15.83
N PRO A 168 -7.70 7.98 -16.29
CA PRO A 168 -7.68 7.11 -17.47
C PRO A 168 -8.46 5.80 -17.25
N TRP A 169 -8.49 5.24 -16.04
CA TRP A 169 -9.29 4.04 -15.76
C TRP A 169 -10.79 4.27 -15.94
N ARG A 170 -11.32 5.40 -15.44
CA ARG A 170 -12.73 5.76 -15.64
C ARG A 170 -13.10 5.96 -17.10
N ARG A 171 -12.19 6.55 -17.89
CA ARG A 171 -12.38 6.69 -19.34
C ARG A 171 -12.40 5.32 -20.04
N ALA A 172 -11.48 4.44 -19.63
CA ALA A 172 -11.42 3.07 -20.16
C ALA A 172 -12.67 2.27 -19.78
N GLU A 173 -13.16 2.39 -18.54
CA GLU A 173 -14.42 1.75 -18.11
C GLU A 173 -15.60 2.21 -18.98
N ALA A 174 -15.75 3.52 -19.18
CA ALA A 174 -16.82 4.07 -20.03
C ALA A 174 -16.74 3.63 -21.50
N ALA A 175 -15.54 3.32 -21.98
CA ALA A 175 -15.29 2.83 -23.34
C ALA A 175 -15.32 1.30 -23.45
N GLY A 176 -15.61 0.54 -22.38
CA GLY A 176 -15.55 -0.92 -22.35
C GLY A 176 -14.13 -1.50 -22.55
N ALA A 177 -13.10 -0.71 -22.22
CA ALA A 177 -11.68 -1.02 -22.39
C ALA A 177 -10.94 -1.20 -21.04
N LEU A 178 -11.66 -1.56 -19.99
CA LEU A 178 -11.15 -1.85 -18.66
C LEU A 178 -11.47 -3.29 -18.28
N ASP A 179 -10.46 -4.05 -17.89
CA ASP A 179 -10.64 -5.39 -17.32
C ASP A 179 -10.60 -5.29 -15.80
N LEU A 180 -11.57 -5.90 -15.13
CA LEU A 180 -11.61 -6.06 -13.68
C LEU A 180 -11.36 -7.53 -13.34
N VAL A 181 -10.40 -7.77 -12.44
CA VAL A 181 -10.09 -9.11 -11.93
C VAL A 181 -10.51 -9.15 -10.48
N ASP A 182 -11.59 -9.85 -10.21
CA ASP A 182 -12.09 -10.04 -8.86
C ASP A 182 -11.17 -10.97 -8.06
N PHE A 183 -10.82 -10.53 -6.86
CA PHE A 183 -10.02 -11.26 -5.91
C PHE A 183 -10.86 -11.57 -4.67
N ALA A 184 -11.13 -12.85 -4.45
CA ALA A 184 -11.94 -13.32 -3.33
C ALA A 184 -11.25 -13.25 -1.96
N GLY A 185 -9.97 -12.80 -1.91
CA GLY A 185 -9.21 -12.66 -0.67
C GLY A 185 -9.46 -11.34 0.06
N VAL A 186 -8.74 -11.14 1.16
CA VAL A 186 -8.90 -9.96 2.01
C VAL A 186 -7.99 -8.82 1.55
N PHE A 187 -8.60 -7.68 1.25
CA PHE A 187 -7.92 -6.41 1.02
C PHE A 187 -8.31 -5.40 2.12
N VAL A 188 -7.31 -4.78 2.74
CA VAL A 188 -7.50 -3.69 3.70
C VAL A 188 -6.67 -2.49 3.27
N ASP A 189 -7.35 -1.38 2.95
CA ASP A 189 -6.69 -0.07 2.83
C ASP A 189 -6.31 0.41 4.23
N CYS A 190 -5.03 0.29 4.59
CA CYS A 190 -4.52 0.71 5.90
C CYS A 190 -4.52 2.24 6.07
N GLY A 191 -5.58 2.91 5.62
CA GLY A 191 -5.71 4.36 5.57
C GLY A 191 -6.11 5.02 6.88
N THR A 192 -6.71 4.29 7.81
CA THR A 192 -7.13 4.77 9.13
C THR A 192 -6.57 3.89 10.24
N PRO A 193 -6.47 4.37 11.51
CA PRO A 193 -6.06 3.52 12.63
C PRO A 193 -6.89 2.23 12.74
N ARG A 194 -8.20 2.32 12.54
CA ARG A 194 -9.12 1.18 12.55
C ARG A 194 -8.78 0.15 11.47
N ASP A 195 -8.61 0.61 10.23
CA ASP A 195 -8.29 -0.30 9.12
C ASP A 195 -6.89 -0.89 9.30
N TYR A 196 -5.93 -0.09 9.78
CA TYR A 196 -4.58 -0.55 10.08
C TYR A 196 -4.56 -1.60 11.20
N LEU A 197 -5.33 -1.41 12.28
CA LEU A 197 -5.50 -2.43 13.32
C LEU A 197 -6.13 -3.70 12.73
N ALA A 198 -7.18 -3.56 11.92
CA ALA A 198 -7.85 -4.71 11.27
C ALA A 198 -6.87 -5.53 10.40
N ALA A 199 -5.99 -4.87 9.63
CA ALA A 199 -4.96 -5.53 8.85
C ALA A 199 -3.98 -6.32 9.74
N ASN A 200 -3.52 -5.72 10.85
CA ASN A 200 -2.64 -6.39 11.81
C ASN A 200 -3.30 -7.60 12.47
N LEU A 201 -4.55 -7.47 12.91
CA LEU A 201 -5.30 -8.57 13.53
C LEU A 201 -5.56 -9.70 12.53
N HIS A 202 -5.89 -9.37 11.28
CA HIS A 202 -6.03 -10.40 10.25
C HIS A 202 -4.71 -11.15 10.04
N ALA A 203 -3.60 -10.41 9.87
CA ALA A 203 -2.29 -11.00 9.63
C ALA A 203 -1.75 -11.84 10.80
N SER A 204 -2.19 -11.55 12.04
CA SER A 204 -1.79 -12.27 13.27
C SER A 204 -2.78 -13.34 13.71
N GLY A 205 -3.81 -13.65 12.92
CA GLY A 205 -4.86 -14.61 13.32
C GLY A 205 -5.72 -14.12 14.50
N GLY A 206 -5.94 -12.81 14.62
CA GLY A 206 -6.78 -12.19 15.65
C GLY A 206 -6.06 -11.89 16.96
N THR A 207 -4.76 -12.20 17.07
CA THR A 207 -3.97 -11.93 18.29
C THR A 207 -3.35 -10.53 18.25
N SER A 208 -3.04 -9.99 19.45
CA SER A 208 -2.28 -8.73 19.53
C SER A 208 -0.88 -8.90 18.94
N VAL A 209 -0.39 -7.86 18.26
CA VAL A 209 0.94 -7.85 17.64
C VAL A 209 1.92 -7.10 18.54
N ILE A 210 3.06 -7.70 18.83
CA ILE A 210 4.13 -7.10 19.63
C ILE A 210 5.36 -6.98 18.74
N GLY A 211 5.84 -5.75 18.57
CA GLY A 211 7.00 -5.43 17.75
C GLY A 211 8.33 -5.83 18.39
N PRO A 212 9.37 -6.05 17.59
CA PRO A 212 10.70 -6.35 18.10
C PRO A 212 11.19 -5.30 19.11
N GLY A 213 11.77 -5.76 20.22
CA GLY A 213 12.28 -4.89 21.26
C GLY A 213 11.22 -4.17 22.10
N ALA A 214 9.95 -4.37 21.87
CA ALA A 214 8.89 -3.85 22.72
C ALA A 214 8.89 -4.55 24.08
N ARG A 215 8.59 -3.77 25.13
CA ARG A 215 8.49 -4.28 26.52
C ARG A 215 7.06 -4.18 26.99
N VAL A 216 6.40 -5.33 27.13
CA VAL A 216 5.00 -5.43 27.51
C VAL A 216 4.90 -6.14 28.86
N SER A 217 4.53 -5.39 29.91
CA SER A 217 4.23 -5.93 31.25
C SER A 217 2.72 -5.88 31.55
N GLY A 218 1.99 -5.03 30.83
CA GLY A 218 0.54 -4.89 30.95
C GLY A 218 -0.24 -5.87 30.09
N ARG A 219 -1.55 -5.66 30.00
CA ARG A 219 -2.47 -6.51 29.25
C ARG A 219 -2.75 -5.95 27.86
N LEU A 220 -2.73 -6.83 26.85
CA LEU A 220 -3.13 -6.50 25.49
C LEU A 220 -4.38 -7.27 25.09
N VAL A 221 -5.33 -6.57 24.49
CA VAL A 221 -6.54 -7.13 23.88
C VAL A 221 -6.67 -6.52 22.49
N ARG A 222 -6.47 -7.35 21.44
CA ARG A 222 -6.60 -6.94 20.05
C ARG A 222 -5.85 -5.62 19.75
N SER A 223 -4.60 -5.55 20.14
CA SER A 223 -3.82 -4.31 20.07
C SER A 223 -2.49 -4.53 19.36
N VAL A 224 -1.90 -3.46 18.85
CA VAL A 224 -0.60 -3.46 18.18
C VAL A 224 0.37 -2.62 19.00
N VAL A 225 1.52 -3.18 19.32
CA VAL A 225 2.62 -2.48 19.98
C VAL A 225 3.79 -2.41 19.01
N TRP A 226 4.16 -1.21 18.59
CA TRP A 226 5.25 -1.00 17.63
C TRP A 226 6.61 -1.35 18.22
N PRO A 227 7.62 -1.59 17.35
CA PRO A 227 8.98 -1.89 17.79
C PRO A 227 9.51 -0.91 18.83
N GLY A 228 10.18 -1.42 19.87
CA GLY A 228 10.79 -0.63 20.93
C GLY A 228 9.82 0.04 21.92
N SER A 229 8.51 -0.07 21.70
CA SER A 229 7.51 0.58 22.57
C SER A 229 7.32 -0.13 23.91
N VAL A 230 6.70 0.59 24.87
CA VAL A 230 6.51 0.11 26.24
C VAL A 230 5.03 0.09 26.59
N VAL A 231 4.60 -0.96 27.31
CA VAL A 231 3.30 -1.07 27.97
C VAL A 231 3.57 -1.49 29.42
N THR A 232 3.21 -0.64 30.36
CA THR A 232 3.49 -0.84 31.80
C THR A 232 2.50 -1.81 32.43
N ALA A 233 2.82 -2.32 33.64
CA ALA A 233 2.05 -3.38 34.29
C ALA A 233 0.63 -2.96 34.70
N ASP A 234 0.41 -1.68 34.88
CA ASP A 234 -0.89 -1.07 35.25
C ASP A 234 -1.76 -0.75 34.03
N GLU A 235 -1.23 -0.90 32.79
CA GLU A 235 -1.97 -0.63 31.56
C GLU A 235 -2.72 -1.84 31.02
N THR A 236 -3.91 -1.56 30.46
CA THR A 236 -4.63 -2.49 29.56
C THR A 236 -4.92 -1.77 28.26
N LEU A 237 -4.34 -2.23 27.16
CA LEU A 237 -4.61 -1.71 25.82
C LEU A 237 -5.65 -2.60 25.13
N THR A 238 -6.76 -2.00 24.71
CA THR A 238 -7.83 -2.68 23.98
C THR A 238 -8.13 -1.94 22.70
N ASP A 239 -8.12 -2.62 21.56
CA ASP A 239 -8.35 -2.08 20.22
C ASP A 239 -7.48 -0.82 19.97
N THR A 240 -6.17 -0.92 20.24
CA THR A 240 -5.27 0.24 20.34
C THR A 240 -3.95 -0.04 19.62
N ILE A 241 -3.36 1.00 19.07
CA ILE A 241 -2.00 0.98 18.54
C ILE A 241 -1.11 1.80 19.48
N ARG A 242 -0.05 1.19 20.00
CA ARG A 242 0.98 1.84 20.82
C ARG A 242 2.25 2.00 20.01
N ALA A 243 2.78 3.22 19.98
CA ALA A 243 4.06 3.55 19.40
C ALA A 243 4.87 4.42 20.38
N THR A 244 6.17 4.57 20.14
CA THR A 244 7.04 5.49 20.88
C THR A 244 7.60 6.50 19.89
N THR A 245 7.54 7.79 20.25
CA THR A 245 8.11 8.87 19.44
C THR A 245 9.65 8.84 19.50
N PRO A 246 10.37 9.49 18.59
CA PRO A 246 11.82 9.63 18.67
C PRO A 246 12.30 10.32 19.94
N THR A 247 11.47 11.12 20.59
CA THR A 247 11.75 11.76 21.90
C THR A 247 11.50 10.86 23.11
N GLY A 248 10.98 9.64 22.88
CA GLY A 248 10.68 8.68 23.92
C GLY A 248 9.26 8.76 24.50
N ASP A 249 8.43 9.67 23.99
CA ASP A 249 7.04 9.80 24.45
C ASP A 249 6.17 8.64 23.92
N LEU A 250 5.24 8.20 24.76
CA LEU A 250 4.31 7.13 24.38
C LEU A 250 3.13 7.71 23.60
N LEU A 251 2.93 7.20 22.41
CA LEU A 251 1.77 7.49 21.56
C LEU A 251 0.78 6.32 21.63
N THR A 252 -0.45 6.63 22.03
CA THR A 252 -1.55 5.64 22.10
C THR A 252 -2.68 6.09 21.19
N VAL A 253 -2.97 5.29 20.17
CA VAL A 253 -3.99 5.60 19.15
C VAL A 253 -5.10 4.57 19.25
N PRO A 254 -6.32 4.95 19.66
CA PRO A 254 -7.50 4.10 19.56
C PRO A 254 -7.83 3.79 18.10
N ALA A 255 -8.38 2.59 17.84
CA ALA A 255 -8.61 2.13 16.48
C ALA A 255 -10.00 1.46 16.31
#